data_96f69a11c473b1400a9b1657d4d7eac5
#
_entry.id   96f69a11c473b1400a9b1657d4d7eac5
#
_cell.length_a   1.000
_cell.length_b   1.000
_cell.length_c   1.000
_cell.angle_alpha   90.00
_cell.angle_beta   90.00
_cell.angle_gamma   90.00
#
_symmetry.space_group_name_H-M   'P 1'
#
loop_
_entity.id
_entity.type
_entity.pdbx_description
1 polymer ?
#
loop_
_entity_poly.entity_id
_entity_poly.type
_entity_poly.pdbx_seq_one_letter_code
_entity_poly.pdbx_strand_id
1 'polypeptide(L)'
;MTAQFKSLSLGLSLLFSTSLAISQDTFSIVAVDSLTREVGSAGASCLDDNIIAGGVSIIKDVLPGVGAINTQASYLAANQTEASIKMSQGWSAQDIIDWLVLNDTQNDSSRRQYGIARFDTSGTISTAAFTGSNCFDDKAHIVGPYYTIQGNILLGEYVLDSMEQRFLNASGSLANRLMVAMMGANFPGADSRCLNEGVSSQSAYLTVAGPNDPAGAAYLDLVVSSTPYGEEPIDSLLSLYEDWRLSSIPEKNQSFFEIQRRNDQIILDSRLLGSNLEIYALDGKLLRSLIIDENTALNDLWPHQVLLLRIRREDEVFLKKLAP
;
A
#
# COMPACT_ATOMS: atom_id res chain seq x y z
N MET A 1 6.34 49.67 -64.86
CA MET A 1 6.29 48.26 -64.34
C MET A 1 6.58 48.31 -62.87
N THR A 2 5.54 48.33 -62.03
CA THR A 2 5.65 48.37 -60.57
C THR A 2 5.28 46.98 -60.05
N ALA A 3 6.27 46.29 -59.47
CA ALA A 3 6.09 44.97 -58.85
C ALA A 3 5.56 45.15 -57.42
N GLN A 4 4.37 44.66 -57.16
CA GLN A 4 3.81 44.55 -55.79
C GLN A 4 4.33 43.27 -55.11
N PHE A 5 5.08 43.43 -54.00
CA PHE A 5 5.42 42.36 -53.10
C PHE A 5 4.22 42.11 -52.16
N LYS A 6 3.59 40.94 -52.24
CA LYS A 6 2.63 40.45 -51.25
C LYS A 6 3.40 39.80 -50.11
N SER A 7 3.35 40.40 -48.93
CA SER A 7 3.85 39.77 -47.70
C SER A 7 2.88 38.69 -47.23
N LEU A 8 3.36 37.47 -47.16
CA LEU A 8 2.63 36.33 -46.59
C LEU A 8 2.98 36.26 -45.12
N SER A 9 2.09 36.69 -44.24
CA SER A 9 2.25 36.55 -42.80
C SER A 9 1.83 35.13 -42.40
N LEU A 10 2.82 34.32 -42.05
CA LEU A 10 2.63 32.98 -41.51
C LEU A 10 2.26 33.10 -40.02
N GLY A 11 0.97 32.98 -39.70
CA GLY A 11 0.48 32.97 -38.33
C GLY A 11 0.87 31.63 -37.66
N LEU A 12 1.85 31.70 -36.77
CA LEU A 12 2.24 30.59 -35.91
C LEU A 12 1.19 30.46 -34.78
N SER A 13 0.19 29.57 -34.97
CA SER A 13 -0.73 29.21 -33.89
C SER A 13 0.00 28.37 -32.87
N LEU A 14 0.37 28.93 -31.73
CA LEU A 14 0.78 28.20 -30.57
C LEU A 14 -0.46 27.42 -30.02
N LEU A 15 -0.51 26.14 -30.27
CA LEU A 15 -1.40 25.24 -29.57
C LEU A 15 -0.91 25.13 -28.12
N PHE A 16 -1.49 25.92 -27.23
CA PHE A 16 -1.39 25.65 -25.79
C PHE A 16 -2.15 24.36 -25.52
N SER A 17 -1.42 23.26 -25.40
CA SER A 17 -1.95 22.05 -24.78
C SER A 17 -2.19 22.37 -23.31
N THR A 18 -3.44 22.70 -22.96
CA THR A 18 -3.88 22.70 -21.57
C THR A 18 -3.90 21.24 -21.12
N SER A 19 -2.81 20.77 -20.52
CA SER A 19 -2.87 19.56 -19.71
C SER A 19 -3.88 19.83 -18.60
N LEU A 20 -5.05 19.20 -18.70
CA LEU A 20 -6.00 19.13 -17.60
C LEU A 20 -5.22 18.50 -16.44
N ALA A 21 -4.95 19.26 -15.39
CA ALA A 21 -4.46 18.71 -14.14
C ALA A 21 -5.60 17.84 -13.59
N ILE A 22 -5.47 16.54 -13.76
CA ILE A 22 -6.38 15.58 -13.17
C ILE A 22 -6.07 15.61 -11.68
N SER A 23 -7.02 16.12 -10.89
CA SER A 23 -6.89 16.14 -9.43
C SER A 23 -6.92 14.71 -8.93
N GLN A 24 -5.84 14.25 -8.29
CA GLN A 24 -5.75 12.94 -7.67
C GLN A 24 -6.11 13.04 -6.21
N ASP A 25 -7.37 12.93 -5.96
CA ASP A 25 -7.97 13.01 -4.64
C ASP A 25 -7.91 11.63 -4.01
N THR A 26 -7.39 11.51 -2.78
CA THR A 26 -6.78 10.26 -2.33
C THR A 26 -6.62 10.29 -0.83
N PHE A 27 -6.62 9.14 -0.21
CA PHE A 27 -6.06 8.96 1.14
C PHE A 27 -4.88 7.98 1.08
N SER A 28 -3.84 8.28 1.84
CA SER A 28 -2.61 7.49 1.80
C SER A 28 -1.80 7.60 3.10
N ILE A 29 -0.90 6.66 3.28
CA ILE A 29 0.05 6.61 4.39
C ILE A 29 1.44 6.29 3.85
N VAL A 30 2.47 6.95 4.37
CA VAL A 30 3.86 6.52 4.26
C VAL A 30 4.41 6.25 5.66
N ALA A 31 5.24 5.23 5.79
CA ALA A 31 5.84 4.88 7.07
C ALA A 31 7.21 4.21 6.90
N VAL A 32 8.00 4.26 7.98
CA VAL A 32 9.29 3.57 8.09
C VAL A 32 9.33 2.76 9.39
N ASP A 33 10.10 1.66 9.38
CA ASP A 33 10.33 0.83 10.56
C ASP A 33 11.80 0.91 11.00
N SER A 34 12.04 1.42 12.21
CA SER A 34 13.41 1.63 12.74
C SER A 34 14.18 0.34 13.02
N LEU A 35 13.48 -0.78 13.24
CA LEU A 35 14.10 -2.06 13.58
C LEU A 35 14.55 -2.81 12.33
N THR A 36 13.66 -2.89 11.32
CA THR A 36 13.92 -3.62 10.08
C THR A 36 14.53 -2.73 8.99
N ARG A 37 14.48 -1.41 9.16
CA ARG A 37 14.87 -0.40 8.15
C ARG A 37 14.01 -0.47 6.88
N GLU A 38 12.85 -1.09 6.99
CA GLU A 38 11.84 -1.09 5.93
C GLU A 38 11.23 0.29 5.74
N VAL A 39 10.88 0.59 4.52
CA VAL A 39 10.15 1.80 4.11
C VAL A 39 8.95 1.39 3.28
N GLY A 40 7.81 2.08 3.45
CA GLY A 40 6.60 1.65 2.76
C GLY A 40 5.58 2.76 2.58
N SER A 41 4.65 2.48 1.68
CA SER A 41 3.55 3.35 1.32
C SER A 41 2.31 2.51 0.99
N ALA A 42 1.14 3.03 1.35
CA ALA A 42 -0.15 2.49 0.95
C ALA A 42 -1.13 3.64 0.67
N GLY A 43 -2.11 3.41 -0.17
CA GLY A 43 -3.12 4.42 -0.48
C GLY A 43 -4.23 3.90 -1.37
N ALA A 44 -5.33 4.68 -1.45
CA ALA A 44 -6.46 4.38 -2.29
C ALA A 44 -7.13 5.67 -2.81
N SER A 45 -7.82 5.59 -3.93
CA SER A 45 -8.46 6.72 -4.61
C SER A 45 -9.68 6.27 -5.41
N CYS A 46 -10.63 7.16 -5.59
CA CYS A 46 -11.73 7.01 -6.53
C CYS A 46 -11.32 7.29 -7.99
N LEU A 47 -10.02 7.30 -8.28
CA LEU A 47 -9.44 7.31 -9.62
C LEU A 47 -8.84 5.94 -9.91
N ASP A 48 -9.23 5.36 -11.03
CA ASP A 48 -8.78 4.03 -11.45
C ASP A 48 -7.94 4.10 -12.75
N ASP A 49 -7.53 2.94 -13.25
CA ASP A 49 -6.73 2.77 -14.46
C ASP A 49 -7.41 3.31 -15.73
N ASN A 50 -8.75 3.43 -15.73
CA ASN A 50 -9.49 4.02 -16.86
C ASN A 50 -9.29 5.54 -16.95
N ILE A 51 -8.97 6.19 -15.83
CA ILE A 51 -8.74 7.63 -15.75
C ILE A 51 -7.25 7.92 -15.80
N ILE A 52 -6.45 7.15 -15.06
CA ILE A 52 -5.01 7.31 -14.93
C ILE A 52 -4.34 5.95 -14.92
N ALA A 53 -3.43 5.71 -15.88
CA ALA A 53 -2.69 4.45 -15.96
C ALA A 53 -1.96 4.14 -14.64
N GLY A 54 -2.26 2.97 -14.06
CA GLY A 54 -1.77 2.53 -12.76
C GLY A 54 -2.63 2.98 -11.57
N GLY A 55 -3.75 3.68 -11.81
CA GLY A 55 -4.64 4.16 -10.76
C GLY A 55 -3.91 5.00 -9.72
N VAL A 56 -4.25 4.84 -8.44
CA VAL A 56 -3.64 5.60 -7.33
C VAL A 56 -2.16 5.31 -7.13
N SER A 57 -1.62 4.20 -7.65
CA SER A 57 -0.23 3.79 -7.38
C SER A 57 0.83 4.78 -7.86
N ILE A 58 0.48 5.69 -8.77
CA ILE A 58 1.41 6.71 -9.30
C ILE A 58 1.84 7.75 -8.27
N ILE A 59 1.07 7.94 -7.19
CA ILE A 59 1.39 8.95 -6.17
C ILE A 59 2.61 8.57 -5.32
N LYS A 60 2.95 7.28 -5.27
CA LYS A 60 4.02 6.76 -4.42
C LYS A 60 5.38 6.87 -5.07
N ASP A 61 6.39 7.14 -4.25
CA ASP A 61 7.77 6.78 -4.54
C ASP A 61 8.42 6.21 -3.28
N VAL A 62 8.97 4.99 -3.39
CA VAL A 62 9.56 4.23 -2.28
C VAL A 62 11.01 3.95 -2.61
N LEU A 63 11.91 4.54 -1.82
CA LEU A 63 13.36 4.43 -1.98
C LEU A 63 13.90 3.45 -0.92
N PRO A 64 14.31 2.23 -1.30
CA PRO A 64 14.78 1.21 -0.36
C PRO A 64 15.83 1.71 0.62
N GLY A 65 15.59 1.50 1.93
CA GLY A 65 16.48 1.90 3.01
C GLY A 65 16.61 3.41 3.24
N VAL A 66 15.96 4.24 2.43
CA VAL A 66 16.00 5.71 2.50
C VAL A 66 14.68 6.27 3.02
N GLY A 67 13.56 6.01 2.36
CA GLY A 67 12.28 6.55 2.76
C GLY A 67 11.19 6.39 1.70
N ALA A 68 10.02 6.93 1.99
CA ALA A 68 8.90 6.98 1.05
C ALA A 68 8.25 8.36 1.04
N ILE A 69 7.71 8.73 -0.11
CA ILE A 69 6.90 9.93 -0.30
C ILE A 69 5.63 9.58 -1.07
N ASN A 70 4.53 10.20 -0.66
CA ASN A 70 3.30 10.29 -1.46
C ASN A 70 3.12 11.74 -1.93
N THR A 71 2.84 11.88 -3.23
CA THR A 71 2.53 13.17 -3.86
C THR A 71 1.14 13.08 -4.47
N GLN A 72 0.18 13.83 -3.94
CA GLN A 72 -1.24 13.70 -4.29
C GLN A 72 -1.95 15.05 -4.39
N ALA A 73 -3.27 15.04 -4.49
CA ALA A 73 -4.13 16.15 -4.90
C ALA A 73 -3.87 16.50 -6.38
N SER A 74 -3.49 17.68 -6.76
CA SER A 74 -3.10 17.95 -8.15
C SER A 74 -1.68 17.42 -8.40
N TYR A 75 -1.56 16.10 -8.63
CA TYR A 75 -0.30 15.39 -8.81
C TYR A 75 0.57 15.97 -9.95
N LEU A 76 1.87 16.04 -9.69
CA LEU A 76 2.89 16.37 -10.69
C LEU A 76 4.08 15.42 -10.56
N ALA A 77 4.35 14.66 -11.61
CA ALA A 77 5.50 13.75 -11.67
C ALA A 77 6.84 14.48 -11.47
N ALA A 78 6.97 15.73 -11.96
CA ALA A 78 8.17 16.52 -11.76
C ALA A 78 8.45 16.83 -10.29
N ASN A 79 7.42 17.19 -9.50
CA ASN A 79 7.56 17.43 -8.07
C ASN A 79 7.94 16.15 -7.32
N GLN A 80 7.34 15.01 -7.68
CA GLN A 80 7.67 13.71 -7.10
C GLN A 80 9.14 13.33 -7.38
N THR A 81 9.59 13.49 -8.63
CA THR A 81 10.97 13.23 -9.03
C THR A 81 11.96 14.07 -8.23
N GLU A 82 11.69 15.37 -8.10
CA GLU A 82 12.55 16.29 -7.33
C GLU A 82 12.58 15.91 -5.83
N ALA A 83 11.45 15.52 -5.26
CA ALA A 83 11.40 15.04 -3.89
C ALA A 83 12.29 13.80 -3.68
N SER A 84 12.20 12.83 -4.58
CA SER A 84 12.99 11.60 -4.53
C SER A 84 14.49 11.87 -4.70
N ILE A 85 14.87 12.80 -5.58
CA ILE A 85 16.26 13.24 -5.74
C ILE A 85 16.78 13.83 -4.42
N LYS A 86 16.04 14.75 -3.79
CA LYS A 86 16.45 15.37 -2.52
C LYS A 86 16.48 14.38 -1.38
N MET A 87 15.52 13.45 -1.34
CA MET A 87 15.51 12.36 -0.36
C MET A 87 16.78 11.50 -0.49
N SER A 88 17.18 11.14 -1.72
CA SER A 88 18.42 10.40 -1.99
C SER A 88 19.68 11.19 -1.62
N GLN A 89 19.62 12.52 -1.70
CA GLN A 89 20.71 13.42 -1.29
C GLN A 89 20.82 13.61 0.24
N GLY A 90 19.89 13.04 1.01
CA GLY A 90 19.94 13.10 2.47
C GLY A 90 19.21 14.30 3.10
N TRP A 91 18.41 15.05 2.34
CA TRP A 91 17.62 16.18 2.89
C TRP A 91 16.61 15.68 3.93
N SER A 92 16.34 16.48 4.96
CA SER A 92 15.28 16.14 5.92
C SER A 92 13.89 16.16 5.24
N ALA A 93 12.92 15.47 5.83
CA ALA A 93 11.55 15.48 5.30
C ALA A 93 10.98 16.90 5.23
N GLN A 94 11.26 17.75 6.24
CA GLN A 94 10.79 19.13 6.25
C GLN A 94 11.46 19.98 5.17
N ASP A 95 12.79 19.87 4.99
CA ASP A 95 13.50 20.62 3.96
C ASP A 95 12.99 20.27 2.55
N ILE A 96 12.64 18.99 2.32
CA ILE A 96 12.04 18.52 1.06
C ILE A 96 10.68 19.20 0.85
N ILE A 97 9.81 19.19 1.86
CA ILE A 97 8.49 19.85 1.79
C ILE A 97 8.66 21.35 1.52
N ASP A 98 9.51 22.03 2.26
CA ASP A 98 9.73 23.47 2.10
C ASP A 98 10.22 23.80 0.70
N TRP A 99 11.13 22.98 0.17
CA TRP A 99 11.61 23.14 -1.20
C TRP A 99 10.50 22.94 -2.23
N LEU A 100 9.69 21.88 -2.11
CA LEU A 100 8.57 21.58 -3.02
C LEU A 100 7.54 22.71 -3.03
N VAL A 101 7.26 23.30 -1.87
CA VAL A 101 6.32 24.42 -1.73
C VAL A 101 6.85 25.67 -2.46
N LEU A 102 8.16 25.94 -2.34
CA LEU A 102 8.79 27.10 -2.97
C LEU A 102 9.08 26.94 -4.46
N ASN A 103 9.25 25.71 -4.92
CA ASN A 103 9.70 25.38 -6.29
C ASN A 103 8.69 24.52 -7.05
N ASP A 104 7.40 24.61 -6.72
CA ASP A 104 6.36 23.90 -7.44
C ASP A 104 6.46 24.14 -8.94
N THR A 105 6.50 23.09 -9.75
CA THR A 105 6.75 23.17 -11.19
C THR A 105 5.70 24.01 -11.94
N GLN A 106 4.50 24.14 -11.37
CA GLN A 106 3.44 24.99 -11.92
C GLN A 106 3.27 26.31 -11.14
N ASN A 107 4.16 26.60 -10.16
CA ASN A 107 4.08 27.76 -9.25
C ASN A 107 2.74 27.83 -8.48
N ASP A 108 2.15 26.69 -8.15
CA ASP A 108 0.88 26.60 -7.41
C ASP A 108 0.88 25.43 -6.43
N SER A 109 1.75 25.51 -5.42
CA SER A 109 1.80 24.51 -4.33
C SER A 109 0.52 24.46 -3.50
N SER A 110 -0.34 25.47 -3.60
CA SER A 110 -1.61 25.50 -2.87
C SER A 110 -2.55 24.33 -3.18
N ARG A 111 -2.36 23.66 -4.30
CA ARG A 111 -3.14 22.48 -4.74
C ARG A 111 -2.44 21.15 -4.49
N ARG A 112 -1.30 21.13 -3.83
CA ARG A 112 -0.51 19.91 -3.62
C ARG A 112 -0.73 19.37 -2.23
N GLN A 113 -0.62 18.04 -2.12
CA GLN A 113 -0.57 17.37 -0.83
C GLN A 113 0.58 16.36 -0.83
N TYR A 114 1.43 16.43 0.18
CA TYR A 114 2.63 15.62 0.31
C TYR A 114 2.71 14.97 1.67
N GLY A 115 3.24 13.74 1.73
CA GLY A 115 3.60 13.08 2.98
C GLY A 115 4.92 12.33 2.82
N ILE A 116 5.86 12.52 3.75
CA ILE A 116 7.20 11.94 3.73
C ILE A 116 7.48 11.27 5.07
N ALA A 117 8.02 10.04 5.01
CA ALA A 117 8.67 9.38 6.12
C ALA A 117 10.00 8.79 5.64
N ARG A 118 11.11 9.12 6.30
CA ARG A 118 12.43 8.72 5.84
C ARG A 118 13.43 8.55 6.97
N PHE A 119 14.54 7.88 6.67
CA PHE A 119 15.75 7.88 7.50
C PHE A 119 16.74 8.91 6.97
N ASP A 120 17.37 9.66 7.86
CA ASP A 120 18.54 10.46 7.51
C ASP A 120 19.81 9.58 7.39
N THR A 121 20.93 10.22 7.07
CA THR A 121 22.23 9.52 6.95
C THR A 121 22.73 8.93 8.26
N SER A 122 22.25 9.39 9.41
CA SER A 122 22.55 8.82 10.74
C SER A 122 21.63 7.66 11.12
N GLY A 123 20.56 7.45 10.36
CA GLY A 123 19.51 6.49 10.65
C GLY A 123 18.37 7.04 11.51
N THR A 124 18.38 8.35 11.81
CA THR A 124 17.30 9.01 12.52
C THR A 124 16.09 9.18 11.58
N ILE A 125 14.89 9.00 12.15
CA ILE A 125 13.65 9.16 11.37
C ILE A 125 13.29 10.64 11.28
N SER A 126 12.89 11.05 10.08
CA SER A 126 12.35 12.38 9.78
C SER A 126 11.03 12.22 9.03
N THR A 127 9.99 12.89 9.50
CA THR A 127 8.65 12.89 8.91
C THR A 127 8.16 14.30 8.72
N ALA A 128 7.46 14.57 7.62
CA ALA A 128 6.79 15.85 7.37
C ALA A 128 5.65 15.65 6.39
N ALA A 129 4.63 16.51 6.47
CA ALA A 129 3.53 16.52 5.51
C ALA A 129 3.12 17.96 5.18
N PHE A 130 2.46 18.12 4.05
CA PHE A 130 1.93 19.40 3.58
C PHE A 130 0.57 19.19 2.93
N THR A 131 -0.39 20.02 3.27
CA THR A 131 -1.70 20.11 2.59
C THR A 131 -1.93 21.54 2.15
N GLY A 132 -1.96 21.76 0.85
CA GLY A 132 -2.18 23.07 0.25
C GLY A 132 -3.59 23.60 0.53
N SER A 133 -3.71 24.91 0.69
CA SER A 133 -4.98 25.57 1.03
C SER A 133 -6.10 25.36 0.01
N ASN A 134 -5.74 25.12 -1.26
CA ASN A 134 -6.66 24.90 -2.38
C ASN A 134 -6.80 23.43 -2.78
N CYS A 135 -6.31 22.48 -1.97
CA CYS A 135 -6.76 21.09 -2.08
C CYS A 135 -8.27 21.03 -1.80
N PHE A 136 -8.99 20.10 -2.43
CA PHE A 136 -10.42 19.99 -2.22
C PHE A 136 -10.77 19.49 -0.80
N ASP A 137 -11.87 19.98 -0.24
CA ASP A 137 -12.37 19.59 1.07
C ASP A 137 -13.12 18.22 1.01
N ASP A 138 -13.18 17.42 2.09
CA ASP A 138 -12.42 17.56 3.33
C ASP A 138 -10.97 17.10 3.13
N LYS A 139 -10.02 17.84 3.70
CA LYS A 139 -8.59 17.60 3.54
C LYS A 139 -7.86 17.76 4.87
N ALA A 140 -6.95 16.84 5.14
CA ALA A 140 -6.11 16.89 6.33
C ALA A 140 -4.82 16.09 6.15
N HIS A 141 -3.89 16.21 7.09
CA HIS A 141 -2.78 15.30 7.27
C HIS A 141 -2.45 15.12 8.75
N ILE A 142 -1.87 13.96 9.06
CA ILE A 142 -1.35 13.59 10.37
C ILE A 142 0.14 13.32 10.23
N VAL A 143 0.95 13.83 11.16
CA VAL A 143 2.39 13.58 11.20
C VAL A 143 2.73 12.86 12.50
N GLY A 144 3.11 11.61 12.40
CA GLY A 144 3.61 10.82 13.52
C GLY A 144 5.13 10.69 13.50
N PRO A 145 5.74 10.05 14.52
CA PRO A 145 7.18 9.98 14.66
C PRO A 145 7.89 9.13 13.58
N TYR A 146 7.15 8.28 12.86
CA TYR A 146 7.69 7.37 11.84
C TYR A 146 6.71 7.13 10.66
N TYR A 147 5.67 7.96 10.56
CA TYR A 147 4.68 7.91 9.47
C TYR A 147 4.08 9.28 9.20
N THR A 148 3.47 9.42 8.03
CA THR A 148 2.48 10.48 7.76
C THR A 148 1.26 9.87 7.08
N ILE A 149 0.08 10.41 7.39
CA ILE A 149 -1.18 10.06 6.76
C ILE A 149 -1.78 11.34 6.19
N GLN A 150 -2.24 11.31 4.98
CA GLN A 150 -2.81 12.49 4.31
C GLN A 150 -3.97 12.09 3.41
N GLY A 151 -4.91 13.01 3.24
CA GLY A 151 -6.05 12.82 2.36
C GLY A 151 -6.75 14.12 1.99
N ASN A 152 -7.50 14.06 0.90
CA ASN A 152 -8.36 15.13 0.40
C ASN A 152 -9.57 14.54 -0.32
N ILE A 153 -10.66 15.31 -0.46
CA ILE A 153 -12.01 14.85 -0.85
C ILE A 153 -12.49 13.67 -0.01
N LEU A 154 -12.18 13.72 1.27
CA LEU A 154 -12.60 12.70 2.21
C LEU A 154 -14.09 12.86 2.56
N LEU A 155 -14.69 11.81 3.08
CA LEU A 155 -16.03 11.90 3.71
C LEU A 155 -15.97 12.72 5.00
N GLY A 156 -14.77 12.89 5.58
CA GLY A 156 -14.44 13.66 6.77
C GLY A 156 -13.06 13.30 7.28
N GLU A 157 -12.48 14.14 8.14
CA GLU A 157 -11.13 13.94 8.70
C GLU A 157 -11.00 12.61 9.47
N TYR A 158 -12.10 12.08 10.02
CA TYR A 158 -12.14 10.81 10.75
C TYR A 158 -11.68 9.60 9.91
N VAL A 159 -11.62 9.73 8.57
CA VAL A 159 -11.01 8.71 7.70
C VAL A 159 -9.54 8.51 8.07
N LEU A 160 -8.81 9.63 8.22
CA LEU A 160 -7.38 9.60 8.58
C LEU A 160 -7.19 9.15 10.03
N ASP A 161 -8.04 9.60 10.95
CA ASP A 161 -8.02 9.18 12.36
C ASP A 161 -8.20 7.66 12.48
N SER A 162 -9.12 7.09 11.70
CA SER A 162 -9.35 5.64 11.67
C SER A 162 -8.15 4.87 11.12
N MET A 163 -7.52 5.40 10.05
CA MET A 163 -6.28 4.82 9.51
C MET A 163 -5.16 4.85 10.56
N GLU A 164 -4.97 5.99 11.24
CA GLU A 164 -3.96 6.15 12.28
C GLU A 164 -4.18 5.19 13.45
N GLN A 165 -5.38 5.15 14.00
CA GLN A 165 -5.72 4.25 15.11
C GLN A 165 -5.42 2.79 14.76
N ARG A 166 -5.79 2.35 13.56
CA ARG A 166 -5.50 0.99 13.11
C ARG A 166 -4.01 0.75 12.91
N PHE A 167 -3.28 1.72 12.33
CA PHE A 167 -1.83 1.63 12.15
C PHE A 167 -1.10 1.49 13.48
N LEU A 168 -1.44 2.32 14.47
CA LEU A 168 -0.80 2.34 15.78
C LEU A 168 -1.11 1.09 16.62
N ASN A 169 -2.31 0.53 16.48
CA ASN A 169 -2.73 -0.68 17.19
C ASN A 169 -2.30 -1.98 16.49
N ALA A 170 -1.81 -1.90 15.25
CA ALA A 170 -1.33 -3.06 14.52
C ALA A 170 0.05 -3.51 14.99
N SER A 171 0.29 -4.81 14.95
CA SER A 171 1.58 -5.43 15.27
C SER A 171 2.14 -6.19 14.05
N GLY A 172 3.41 -6.61 14.14
CA GLY A 172 4.07 -7.37 13.08
C GLY A 172 4.85 -6.49 12.11
N SER A 173 5.03 -6.97 10.86
CA SER A 173 5.82 -6.28 9.83
C SER A 173 5.23 -4.94 9.43
N LEU A 174 6.06 -4.07 8.82
CA LEU A 174 5.59 -2.79 8.26
C LEU A 174 4.47 -3.01 7.25
N ALA A 175 4.58 -4.05 6.41
CA ALA A 175 3.54 -4.42 5.44
C ALA A 175 2.19 -4.71 6.12
N ASN A 176 2.19 -5.49 7.22
CA ASN A 176 0.95 -5.75 7.96
C ASN A 176 0.36 -4.47 8.57
N ARG A 177 1.19 -3.63 9.15
CA ARG A 177 0.73 -2.37 9.78
C ARG A 177 0.13 -1.42 8.74
N LEU A 178 0.74 -1.30 7.56
CA LEU A 178 0.21 -0.50 6.45
C LEU A 178 -1.11 -1.08 5.91
N MET A 179 -1.21 -2.41 5.73
CA MET A 179 -2.47 -3.04 5.29
C MET A 179 -3.59 -2.81 6.32
N VAL A 180 -3.29 -2.97 7.60
CA VAL A 180 -4.25 -2.71 8.69
C VAL A 180 -4.66 -1.24 8.74
N ALA A 181 -3.76 -0.30 8.44
CA ALA A 181 -4.10 1.12 8.27
C ALA A 181 -5.13 1.33 7.16
N MET A 182 -4.91 0.70 5.98
CA MET A 182 -5.86 0.79 4.86
C MET A 182 -7.24 0.27 5.23
N MET A 183 -7.34 -0.80 6.04
CA MET A 183 -8.62 -1.29 6.58
C MET A 183 -9.32 -0.25 7.47
N GLY A 184 -8.64 0.78 7.93
CA GLY A 184 -9.23 1.91 8.65
C GLY A 184 -10.10 2.81 7.76
N ALA A 185 -9.82 2.83 6.46
CA ALA A 185 -10.58 3.57 5.46
C ALA A 185 -11.47 2.65 4.57
N ASN A 186 -11.58 1.36 4.91
CA ASN A 186 -12.40 0.39 4.17
C ASN A 186 -13.88 0.53 4.53
N PHE A 187 -14.50 1.59 4.06
CA PHE A 187 -15.94 1.84 4.18
C PHE A 187 -16.41 2.78 3.07
N PRO A 188 -17.71 2.71 2.70
CA PRO A 188 -18.27 3.53 1.62
C PRO A 188 -17.98 5.02 1.78
N GLY A 189 -17.38 5.61 0.74
CA GLY A 189 -17.14 7.04 0.66
C GLY A 189 -15.92 7.53 1.45
N ALA A 190 -14.98 6.70 1.87
CA ALA A 190 -13.72 7.18 2.43
C ALA A 190 -13.08 8.24 1.50
N ASP A 191 -13.06 7.98 0.19
CA ASP A 191 -13.04 8.99 -0.86
C ASP A 191 -14.52 9.32 -1.20
N SER A 192 -14.95 10.53 -0.92
CA SER A 192 -16.38 10.89 -0.97
C SER A 192 -17.01 10.74 -2.35
N ARG A 193 -16.22 10.73 -3.42
CA ARG A 193 -16.70 10.50 -4.79
C ARG A 193 -17.24 9.09 -5.01
N CYS A 194 -16.70 8.11 -4.27
CA CYS A 194 -17.10 6.71 -4.36
C CYS A 194 -18.29 6.35 -3.44
N LEU A 195 -18.83 7.31 -2.68
CA LEU A 195 -19.94 7.07 -1.76
C LEU A 195 -21.17 6.46 -2.44
N ASN A 196 -21.53 6.98 -3.63
CA ASN A 196 -22.71 6.50 -4.37
C ASN A 196 -22.53 5.09 -4.94
N GLU A 197 -21.31 4.62 -5.08
CA GLU A 197 -20.98 3.27 -5.53
C GLU A 197 -20.95 2.27 -4.37
N GLY A 198 -21.00 2.76 -3.14
CA GLY A 198 -20.99 1.95 -1.94
C GLY A 198 -19.62 1.38 -1.57
N VAL A 199 -18.53 1.97 -2.10
CA VAL A 199 -17.14 1.55 -1.89
C VAL A 199 -16.29 2.69 -1.34
N SER A 200 -15.11 2.36 -0.79
CA SER A 200 -14.17 3.35 -0.25
C SER A 200 -13.46 4.14 -1.36
N SER A 201 -13.18 3.48 -2.47
CA SER A 201 -12.33 3.92 -3.57
C SER A 201 -12.55 3.05 -4.81
N GLN A 202 -11.77 3.24 -5.90
CA GLN A 202 -11.78 2.39 -7.11
C GLN A 202 -10.41 1.77 -7.41
N SER A 203 -9.35 2.27 -6.76
CA SER A 203 -8.01 1.69 -6.84
C SER A 203 -7.31 1.76 -5.49
N ALA A 204 -6.37 0.83 -5.24
CA ALA A 204 -5.60 0.78 -4.01
C ALA A 204 -4.21 0.17 -4.26
N TYR A 205 -3.25 0.47 -3.39
CA TYR A 205 -1.92 -0.13 -3.44
C TYR A 205 -1.30 -0.30 -2.06
N LEU A 206 -0.33 -1.22 -1.98
CA LEU A 206 0.56 -1.44 -0.84
C LEU A 206 1.96 -1.78 -1.35
N THR A 207 2.94 -0.97 -0.98
CA THR A 207 4.34 -1.17 -1.37
C THR A 207 5.24 -1.09 -0.15
N VAL A 208 6.14 -2.07 0.02
CA VAL A 208 7.15 -2.06 1.08
C VAL A 208 8.48 -2.54 0.52
N ALA A 209 9.53 -1.78 0.81
CA ALA A 209 10.89 -2.11 0.43
C ALA A 209 11.77 -2.33 1.66
N GLY A 210 12.59 -3.36 1.60
CA GLY A 210 13.68 -3.60 2.52
C GLY A 210 14.90 -2.73 2.20
N PRO A 211 15.85 -2.58 3.16
CA PRO A 211 17.02 -1.71 2.97
C PRO A 211 17.97 -2.19 1.86
N ASN A 212 17.90 -3.46 1.48
CA ASN A 212 18.78 -4.07 0.48
C ASN A 212 18.07 -4.32 -0.86
N ASP A 213 16.82 -3.91 -1.00
CA ASP A 213 16.11 -4.08 -2.27
C ASP A 213 16.72 -3.18 -3.34
N PRO A 214 16.76 -3.63 -4.60
CA PRO A 214 17.18 -2.77 -5.71
C PRO A 214 16.22 -1.56 -5.86
N ALA A 215 16.76 -0.44 -6.32
CA ALA A 215 15.93 0.73 -6.62
C ALA A 215 14.80 0.37 -7.60
N GLY A 216 13.57 0.72 -7.26
CA GLY A 216 12.37 0.43 -8.05
C GLY A 216 11.91 -1.03 -8.01
N ALA A 217 12.47 -1.87 -7.15
CA ALA A 217 12.12 -3.28 -7.01
C ALA A 217 11.88 -3.64 -5.53
N ALA A 218 10.83 -3.07 -4.94
CA ALA A 218 10.38 -3.39 -3.60
C ALA A 218 10.01 -4.88 -3.48
N TYR A 219 10.31 -5.50 -2.34
CA TYR A 219 9.99 -6.92 -2.13
C TYR A 219 8.48 -7.19 -2.07
N LEU A 220 7.70 -6.16 -1.80
CA LEU A 220 6.23 -6.17 -1.86
C LEU A 220 5.76 -4.96 -2.65
N ASP A 221 5.07 -5.21 -3.76
CA ASP A 221 4.41 -4.17 -4.57
C ASP A 221 3.09 -4.72 -5.11
N LEU A 222 2.00 -4.43 -4.39
CA LEU A 222 0.66 -4.87 -4.71
C LEU A 222 -0.15 -3.67 -5.21
N VAL A 223 -0.79 -3.83 -6.36
CA VAL A 223 -1.61 -2.80 -6.98
C VAL A 223 -2.94 -3.38 -7.45
N VAL A 224 -4.02 -2.79 -6.99
CA VAL A 224 -5.37 -2.94 -7.52
C VAL A 224 -5.65 -1.67 -8.31
N SER A 225 -5.37 -1.68 -9.62
CA SER A 225 -5.46 -0.48 -10.45
C SER A 225 -6.90 -0.09 -10.78
N SER A 226 -7.83 -1.05 -10.76
CA SER A 226 -9.28 -0.84 -10.88
C SER A 226 -10.05 -2.04 -10.34
N THR A 227 -11.31 -1.82 -9.96
CA THR A 227 -12.26 -2.87 -9.59
C THR A 227 -13.56 -2.72 -10.40
N PRO A 228 -14.33 -3.79 -10.61
CA PRO A 228 -15.69 -3.69 -11.09
C PRO A 228 -16.57 -2.78 -10.22
N TYR A 229 -17.62 -2.20 -10.81
CA TYR A 229 -18.53 -1.32 -10.08
C TYR A 229 -19.10 -1.98 -8.81
N GLY A 230 -18.96 -1.30 -7.69
CA GLY A 230 -19.43 -1.76 -6.38
C GLY A 230 -18.52 -2.80 -5.70
N GLU A 231 -17.38 -3.15 -6.27
CA GLU A 231 -16.38 -4.00 -5.62
C GLU A 231 -15.33 -3.17 -4.89
N GLU A 232 -15.05 -3.52 -3.64
CA GLU A 232 -14.16 -2.78 -2.75
C GLU A 232 -12.68 -3.08 -3.05
N PRO A 233 -11.88 -2.10 -3.52
CA PRO A 233 -10.48 -2.34 -3.88
C PRO A 233 -9.57 -2.62 -2.67
N ILE A 234 -9.92 -2.15 -1.47
CA ILE A 234 -9.14 -2.46 -0.27
C ILE A 234 -9.32 -3.93 0.13
N ASP A 235 -10.52 -4.52 -0.08
CA ASP A 235 -10.72 -5.96 0.12
C ASP A 235 -9.94 -6.78 -0.91
N SER A 236 -9.92 -6.34 -2.16
CA SER A 236 -9.12 -6.95 -3.22
C SER A 236 -7.62 -6.86 -2.90
N LEU A 237 -7.16 -5.70 -2.41
CA LEU A 237 -5.77 -5.51 -1.95
C LEU A 237 -5.42 -6.41 -0.77
N LEU A 238 -6.34 -6.56 0.20
CA LEU A 238 -6.17 -7.47 1.33
C LEU A 238 -6.02 -8.92 0.85
N SER A 239 -6.83 -9.35 -0.12
CA SER A 239 -6.72 -10.69 -0.71
C SER A 239 -5.35 -10.91 -1.36
N LEU A 240 -4.85 -9.94 -2.16
CA LEU A 240 -3.52 -10.01 -2.74
C LEU A 240 -2.42 -10.05 -1.67
N TYR A 241 -2.56 -9.27 -0.60
CA TYR A 241 -1.61 -9.26 0.51
C TYR A 241 -1.58 -10.60 1.26
N GLU A 242 -2.74 -11.19 1.52
CA GLU A 242 -2.84 -12.51 2.14
C GLU A 242 -2.21 -13.60 1.27
N ASP A 243 -2.45 -13.60 -0.02
CA ASP A 243 -1.85 -14.55 -0.97
C ASP A 243 -0.32 -14.38 -1.02
N TRP A 244 0.18 -13.13 -1.06
CA TRP A 244 1.61 -12.86 -0.99
C TRP A 244 2.20 -13.35 0.33
N ARG A 245 1.58 -13.05 1.48
CA ARG A 245 2.02 -13.48 2.81
C ARG A 245 2.14 -15.00 2.91
N LEU A 246 1.18 -15.71 2.30
CA LEU A 246 1.18 -17.16 2.29
C LEU A 246 2.24 -17.75 1.36
N SER A 247 2.50 -17.11 0.22
CA SER A 247 3.54 -17.54 -0.72
C SER A 247 4.95 -17.25 -0.20
N SER A 248 5.12 -16.23 0.62
CA SER A 248 6.40 -15.83 1.23
C SER A 248 6.77 -16.64 2.48
N ILE A 249 5.87 -17.50 2.99
CA ILE A 249 6.25 -18.48 4.02
C ILE A 249 7.25 -19.45 3.36
N PRO A 250 8.51 -19.48 3.80
CA PRO A 250 9.47 -20.43 3.23
C PRO A 250 8.89 -21.84 3.35
N GLU A 251 8.87 -22.58 2.25
CA GLU A 251 8.62 -24.03 2.29
C GLU A 251 9.80 -24.73 2.99
N LYS A 252 10.02 -24.37 4.25
CA LYS A 252 11.04 -24.99 5.07
C LYS A 252 10.59 -26.41 5.35
N ASN A 253 11.14 -27.36 4.58
CA ASN A 253 10.97 -28.80 4.71
C ASN A 253 9.67 -29.42 4.12
N GLN A 254 9.31 -29.09 2.87
CA GLN A 254 8.31 -29.90 2.13
C GLN A 254 8.73 -31.37 1.93
N SER A 255 10.00 -31.72 2.14
CA SER A 255 10.49 -33.07 1.86
C SER A 255 10.23 -34.10 2.95
N PHE A 256 9.67 -33.72 4.11
CA PHE A 256 9.57 -34.66 5.24
C PHE A 256 8.16 -35.19 5.52
N PHE A 257 7.08 -34.45 5.20
CA PHE A 257 5.74 -34.89 5.53
C PHE A 257 4.75 -34.65 4.39
N GLU A 258 3.89 -35.61 4.10
CA GLU A 258 2.75 -35.39 3.22
C GLU A 258 1.50 -35.06 4.06
N ILE A 259 0.93 -33.88 3.80
CA ILE A 259 -0.38 -33.49 4.31
C ILE A 259 -1.24 -33.16 3.10
N GLN A 260 -2.34 -33.92 2.97
CA GLN A 260 -3.23 -33.81 1.81
C GLN A 260 -4.65 -33.56 2.27
N ARG A 261 -5.41 -32.83 1.48
CA ARG A 261 -6.86 -32.73 1.61
C ARG A 261 -7.51 -33.63 0.58
N ARG A 262 -8.34 -34.55 1.04
CA ARG A 262 -9.11 -35.48 0.17
C ARG A 262 -10.51 -35.68 0.75
N ASN A 263 -11.55 -35.41 -0.07
CA ASN A 263 -12.95 -35.74 0.26
C ASN A 263 -13.31 -35.42 1.72
N ASP A 264 -13.34 -34.19 2.11
CA ASP A 264 -13.69 -33.71 3.46
C ASP A 264 -12.80 -34.25 4.60
N GLN A 265 -11.60 -34.71 4.29
CA GLN A 265 -10.61 -35.14 5.28
C GLN A 265 -9.24 -34.49 5.03
N ILE A 266 -8.57 -34.17 6.13
CA ILE A 266 -7.14 -33.79 6.12
C ILE A 266 -6.36 -35.04 6.54
N ILE A 267 -5.58 -35.57 5.60
CA ILE A 267 -4.75 -36.75 5.79
C ILE A 267 -3.38 -36.30 6.26
N LEU A 268 -2.96 -36.77 7.42
CA LEU A 268 -1.68 -36.46 8.03
C LEU A 268 -0.70 -37.62 7.83
N ASP A 269 0.57 -37.27 7.59
CA ASP A 269 1.67 -38.25 7.53
C ASP A 269 1.89 -38.89 8.90
N SER A 270 2.05 -40.21 8.94
CA SER A 270 2.27 -40.97 10.18
C SER A 270 3.55 -40.55 10.93
N ARG A 271 4.50 -39.92 10.24
CA ARG A 271 5.72 -39.36 10.86
C ARG A 271 5.44 -38.16 11.76
N LEU A 272 4.23 -37.61 11.70
CA LEU A 272 3.78 -36.49 12.55
C LEU A 272 3.20 -36.92 13.90
N LEU A 273 3.16 -38.23 14.18
CA LEU A 273 2.67 -38.76 15.47
C LEU A 273 3.44 -38.12 16.63
N GLY A 274 2.70 -37.68 17.64
CA GLY A 274 3.23 -36.98 18.82
C GLY A 274 3.47 -35.49 18.64
N SER A 275 3.32 -34.93 17.41
CA SER A 275 3.45 -33.51 17.15
C SER A 275 2.21 -32.75 17.60
N ASN A 276 2.38 -31.48 18.00
CA ASN A 276 1.28 -30.55 18.21
C ASN A 276 0.89 -29.90 16.87
N LEU A 277 -0.37 -30.07 16.46
CA LEU A 277 -0.95 -29.44 15.27
C LEU A 277 -1.87 -28.30 15.67
N GLU A 278 -1.61 -27.14 15.15
CA GLU A 278 -2.47 -25.96 15.23
C GLU A 278 -2.99 -25.63 13.83
N ILE A 279 -4.29 -25.45 13.70
CA ILE A 279 -4.98 -25.11 12.44
C ILE A 279 -5.50 -23.68 12.56
N TYR A 280 -5.13 -22.83 11.64
CA TYR A 280 -5.53 -21.44 11.61
C TYR A 280 -6.32 -21.12 10.33
N ALA A 281 -7.28 -20.20 10.44
CA ALA A 281 -7.84 -19.51 9.30
C ALA A 281 -6.82 -18.47 8.76
N LEU A 282 -7.06 -17.95 7.57
CA LEU A 282 -6.18 -16.96 6.94
C LEU A 282 -6.03 -15.65 7.73
N ASP A 283 -7.07 -15.29 8.48
CA ASP A 283 -7.07 -14.11 9.36
C ASP A 283 -6.21 -14.30 10.64
N GLY A 284 -5.53 -15.45 10.75
CA GLY A 284 -4.71 -15.81 11.91
C GLY A 284 -5.49 -16.35 13.10
N LYS A 285 -6.81 -16.50 12.98
CA LYS A 285 -7.64 -17.09 14.04
C LYS A 285 -7.33 -18.56 14.20
N LEU A 286 -6.97 -18.97 15.42
CA LEU A 286 -6.81 -20.39 15.75
C LEU A 286 -8.17 -21.08 15.69
N LEU A 287 -8.30 -22.04 14.79
CA LEU A 287 -9.51 -22.85 14.60
C LEU A 287 -9.49 -24.13 15.43
N ARG A 288 -8.32 -24.77 15.54
CA ARG A 288 -8.14 -26.02 16.28
C ARG A 288 -6.68 -26.19 16.73
N SER A 289 -6.49 -26.82 17.88
CA SER A 289 -5.19 -27.30 18.36
C SER A 289 -5.35 -28.70 18.92
N LEU A 290 -4.44 -29.63 18.57
CA LEU A 290 -4.46 -31.02 19.03
C LEU A 290 -3.06 -31.65 18.95
N ILE A 291 -2.87 -32.76 19.66
CA ILE A 291 -1.70 -33.62 19.49
C ILE A 291 -2.09 -34.74 18.51
N ILE A 292 -1.25 -34.96 17.50
CA ILE A 292 -1.49 -36.01 16.49
C ILE A 292 -1.20 -37.36 17.10
N ASP A 293 -2.19 -38.27 17.13
CA ASP A 293 -2.08 -39.66 17.57
C ASP A 293 -2.54 -40.62 16.47
N GLU A 294 -2.44 -41.94 16.70
CA GLU A 294 -2.81 -42.97 15.74
C GLU A 294 -4.31 -42.92 15.35
N ASN A 295 -5.15 -42.31 16.16
CA ASN A 295 -6.59 -42.19 15.94
C ASN A 295 -6.99 -40.78 15.45
N THR A 296 -6.03 -39.91 15.19
CA THR A 296 -6.32 -38.54 14.76
C THR A 296 -6.87 -38.53 13.34
N ALA A 297 -8.19 -38.55 13.22
CA ALA A 297 -8.91 -38.30 11.98
C ALA A 297 -9.38 -36.83 12.00
N LEU A 298 -8.89 -36.03 11.07
CA LEU A 298 -9.36 -34.66 10.86
C LEU A 298 -10.42 -34.69 9.76
N ASN A 299 -11.69 -34.64 10.15
CA ASN A 299 -12.73 -34.27 9.21
C ASN A 299 -12.48 -32.81 8.82
N ASP A 300 -12.48 -32.53 7.53
CA ASP A 300 -12.34 -31.18 7.04
C ASP A 300 -13.62 -30.38 7.33
N LEU A 301 -13.62 -29.69 8.44
CA LEU A 301 -14.75 -28.83 8.85
C LEU A 301 -14.79 -27.52 8.04
N TRP A 302 -13.80 -27.30 7.15
CA TRP A 302 -13.60 -26.05 6.39
C TRP A 302 -13.29 -26.35 4.91
N PRO A 303 -14.11 -27.11 4.17
CA PRO A 303 -13.77 -27.68 2.86
C PRO A 303 -13.51 -26.63 1.75
N HIS A 304 -13.96 -25.40 1.96
CA HIS A 304 -13.82 -24.30 0.98
C HIS A 304 -12.91 -23.18 1.47
N GLN A 305 -12.17 -23.40 2.57
CA GLN A 305 -11.27 -22.40 3.12
C GLN A 305 -9.81 -22.84 2.95
N VAL A 306 -8.95 -21.87 2.70
CA VAL A 306 -7.52 -22.07 2.84
C VAL A 306 -7.19 -22.15 4.33
N LEU A 307 -6.43 -23.16 4.73
CA LEU A 307 -6.00 -23.37 6.11
C LEU A 307 -4.49 -23.24 6.23
N LEU A 308 -4.04 -22.65 7.33
CA LEU A 308 -2.64 -22.65 7.73
C LEU A 308 -2.45 -23.68 8.85
N LEU A 309 -1.59 -24.65 8.60
CA LEU A 309 -1.22 -25.66 9.58
C LEU A 309 0.15 -25.32 10.17
N ARG A 310 0.22 -25.25 11.49
CA ARG A 310 1.46 -25.11 12.25
C ARG A 310 1.66 -26.38 13.06
N ILE A 311 2.75 -27.06 12.78
CA ILE A 311 3.11 -28.32 13.43
C ILE A 311 4.36 -28.09 14.23
N ARG A 312 4.33 -28.43 15.52
CA ARG A 312 5.48 -28.37 16.42
C ARG A 312 5.87 -29.77 16.84
N ARG A 313 7.15 -30.08 16.66
CA ARG A 313 7.75 -31.31 17.12
C ARG A 313 9.11 -31.00 17.74
N GLU A 314 9.27 -31.29 19.03
CA GLU A 314 10.48 -30.89 19.78
C GLU A 314 10.77 -29.40 19.62
N ASP A 315 11.94 -29.01 19.13
CA ASP A 315 12.35 -27.64 18.86
C ASP A 315 12.06 -27.18 17.40
N GLU A 316 11.42 -28.03 16.58
CA GLU A 316 11.13 -27.71 15.20
C GLU A 316 9.68 -27.26 15.00
N VAL A 317 9.49 -26.24 14.14
CA VAL A 317 8.17 -25.74 13.74
C VAL A 317 8.04 -25.85 12.22
N PHE A 318 6.99 -26.51 11.77
CA PHE A 318 6.65 -26.65 10.36
C PHE A 318 5.37 -25.88 10.06
N LEU A 319 5.34 -25.23 8.90
CA LEU A 319 4.18 -24.52 8.41
C LEU A 319 3.75 -25.11 7.06
N LYS A 320 2.47 -25.36 6.89
CA LYS A 320 1.89 -25.87 5.65
C LYS A 320 0.59 -25.15 5.33
N LYS A 321 0.47 -24.68 4.08
CA LYS A 321 -0.79 -24.19 3.53
C LYS A 321 -1.57 -25.38 2.96
N LEU A 322 -2.86 -25.49 3.28
CA LEU A 322 -3.80 -26.38 2.61
C LEU A 322 -4.75 -25.54 1.77
N ALA A 323 -4.70 -25.74 0.46
CA ALA A 323 -5.69 -25.16 -0.46
C ALA A 323 -7.08 -25.81 -0.25
N PRO A 324 -8.15 -25.16 -0.67
CA PRO A 324 -9.51 -25.70 -0.65
C PRO A 324 -9.65 -27.03 -1.34
#